data_90c3ee01995bf813816ae17298135ada
#
_entry.id   90c3ee01995bf813816ae17298135ada
#
_cell.length_a   1.000
_cell.length_b   1.000
_cell.length_c   1.000
_cell.angle_alpha   90.00
_cell.angle_beta   90.00
_cell.angle_gamma   90.00
#
_symmetry.space_group_name_H-M   'P 1'
#
loop_
_entity.id
_entity.type
_entity.pdbx_description
1 polymer ?
#
loop_
_entity_poly.entity_id
_entity_poly.type
_entity_poly.pdbx_seq_one_letter_code
_entity_poly.pdbx_strand_id
1 'polypeptide(L)'
;MGTPDFAVPSLKALVEGGYSVVGVVTQPDRPKGRGKKLAMSPVKEYAIQQGIPVLQPERISRDGYEDLLNLHPDLCITAAFGQILSQKILDIPPLGTINVHASLLPKHRGSAPIAWAMVQGDKTTGVTTMMTARGIDNGDMLLKAETPIDPAETCGELTARLSEIGAKLLIDTLKALENGTLERIPQDESQMTYDPKLEKDMGVIDWTQDAADIVHRIHGLNPWPGCTSAAPGGTWKLLRAEVADMSGQPGEVLAADGKEGLIVAAGKNAVRVRQLQVPGGKPMDARDYLRGHAMAAGTMLKEDTENE
;
A
#
# COMPACT_ATOMS: atom_id res chain seq x y z
N MET A 1 -15.09 -9.41 -0.86
CA MET A 1 -13.90 -9.93 -1.57
C MET A 1 -12.69 -9.11 -1.17
N GLY A 2 -11.62 -9.74 -0.69
CA GLY A 2 -10.43 -9.03 -0.20
C GLY A 2 -9.35 -10.01 0.22
N THR A 3 -8.10 -9.54 0.40
CA THR A 3 -7.00 -10.46 0.71
C THR A 3 -6.09 -9.94 1.84
N PRO A 4 -5.43 -8.76 1.73
CA PRO A 4 -4.48 -8.29 2.74
C PRO A 4 -5.16 -7.64 3.94
N ASP A 5 -4.34 -7.25 4.91
CA ASP A 5 -4.75 -6.54 6.12
C ASP A 5 -5.64 -5.31 5.83
N PHE A 6 -5.39 -4.60 4.72
CA PHE A 6 -6.20 -3.45 4.28
C PHE A 6 -7.71 -3.76 4.18
N ALA A 7 -8.09 -4.99 3.81
CA ALA A 7 -9.48 -5.36 3.62
C ALA A 7 -10.19 -5.80 4.92
N VAL A 8 -9.43 -6.12 5.97
CA VAL A 8 -9.99 -6.65 7.23
C VAL A 8 -10.89 -5.64 7.94
N PRO A 9 -10.52 -4.34 8.10
CA PRO A 9 -11.40 -3.35 8.74
C PRO A 9 -12.74 -3.17 8.02
N SER A 10 -12.76 -3.24 6.68
CA SER A 10 -14.01 -3.18 5.91
C SER A 10 -14.92 -4.38 6.21
N LEU A 11 -14.37 -5.61 6.23
CA LEU A 11 -15.13 -6.81 6.60
C LEU A 11 -15.63 -6.74 8.05
N LYS A 12 -14.78 -6.29 8.97
CA LYS A 12 -15.13 -6.08 10.37
C LYS A 12 -16.28 -5.10 10.52
N ALA A 13 -16.20 -3.95 9.86
CA ALA A 13 -17.25 -2.93 9.90
C ALA A 13 -18.60 -3.43 9.37
N LEU A 14 -18.59 -4.28 8.33
CA LEU A 14 -19.82 -4.93 7.84
C LEU A 14 -20.44 -5.85 8.90
N VAL A 15 -19.65 -6.71 9.52
CA VAL A 15 -20.12 -7.66 10.57
C VAL A 15 -20.63 -6.90 11.78
N GLU A 16 -19.88 -5.94 12.30
CA GLU A 16 -20.25 -5.12 13.46
C GLU A 16 -21.42 -4.18 13.16
N GLY A 17 -21.57 -3.74 11.91
CA GLY A 17 -22.71 -2.95 11.43
C GLY A 17 -24.00 -3.75 11.23
N GLY A 18 -23.97 -5.06 11.46
CA GLY A 18 -25.16 -5.93 11.35
C GLY A 18 -25.53 -6.31 9.93
N TYR A 19 -24.64 -6.09 8.95
CA TYR A 19 -24.85 -6.55 7.57
C TYR A 19 -24.71 -8.07 7.47
N SER A 20 -25.62 -8.71 6.72
CA SER A 20 -25.57 -10.15 6.47
C SER A 20 -24.44 -10.50 5.50
N VAL A 21 -23.28 -10.88 6.01
CA VAL A 21 -22.15 -11.31 5.18
C VAL A 21 -22.31 -12.78 4.82
N VAL A 22 -22.87 -13.06 3.64
CA VAL A 22 -23.19 -14.43 3.17
C VAL A 22 -21.96 -15.24 2.80
N GLY A 23 -20.83 -14.59 2.51
CA GLY A 23 -19.56 -15.26 2.25
C GLY A 23 -18.42 -14.27 2.01
N VAL A 24 -17.21 -14.79 2.15
CA VAL A 24 -15.97 -14.07 1.90
C VAL A 24 -15.20 -14.75 0.78
N VAL A 25 -14.72 -13.96 -0.19
CA VAL A 25 -13.87 -14.45 -1.27
C VAL A 25 -12.48 -13.85 -1.11
N THR A 26 -11.46 -14.68 -1.05
CA THR A 26 -10.06 -14.24 -0.88
C THR A 26 -9.12 -15.06 -1.76
N GLN A 27 -7.89 -14.59 -1.93
CA GLN A 27 -6.86 -15.34 -2.64
C GLN A 27 -6.58 -16.68 -1.93
N PRO A 28 -6.20 -17.74 -2.68
CA PRO A 28 -5.72 -18.98 -2.09
C PRO A 28 -4.56 -18.76 -1.11
N ASP A 29 -4.42 -19.67 -0.15
CA ASP A 29 -3.31 -19.66 0.78
C ASP A 29 -1.99 -19.76 0.01
N ARG A 30 -1.02 -18.92 0.36
CA ARG A 30 0.27 -18.83 -0.33
C ARG A 30 1.42 -19.02 0.66
N PRO A 31 2.56 -19.59 0.22
CA PRO A 31 3.76 -19.64 1.03
C PRO A 31 4.21 -18.23 1.47
N LYS A 32 4.40 -18.00 2.79
CA LYS A 32 4.83 -16.73 3.37
C LYS A 32 6.08 -16.91 4.22
N GLY A 33 6.95 -15.89 4.21
CA GLY A 33 8.15 -15.84 5.03
C GLY A 33 9.29 -16.77 4.58
N ARG A 34 10.41 -16.75 5.32
CA ARG A 34 11.63 -17.51 4.99
C ARG A 34 11.41 -19.04 4.97
N GLY A 35 10.46 -19.54 5.75
CA GLY A 35 10.14 -20.98 5.83
C GLY A 35 9.14 -21.45 4.77
N LYS A 36 8.65 -20.59 3.87
CA LYS A 36 7.65 -20.92 2.84
C LYS A 36 6.45 -21.73 3.35
N LYS A 37 6.05 -21.56 4.62
CA LYS A 37 4.85 -22.19 5.17
C LYS A 37 3.62 -21.55 4.56
N LEU A 38 2.62 -22.39 4.21
CA LEU A 38 1.31 -21.90 3.76
C LEU A 38 0.72 -21.01 4.87
N ALA A 39 0.34 -19.81 4.48
CA ALA A 39 -0.32 -18.86 5.38
C ALA A 39 -1.68 -18.48 4.80
N MET A 40 -2.66 -18.39 5.68
CA MET A 40 -3.97 -17.86 5.34
C MET A 40 -3.86 -16.36 5.06
N SER A 41 -4.78 -15.83 4.26
CA SER A 41 -4.91 -14.38 4.15
C SER A 41 -5.51 -13.80 5.45
N PRO A 42 -5.17 -12.55 5.83
CA PRO A 42 -5.78 -11.89 6.99
C PRO A 42 -7.32 -11.87 6.92
N VAL A 43 -7.88 -11.69 5.75
CA VAL A 43 -9.34 -11.73 5.52
C VAL A 43 -9.92 -13.12 5.79
N LYS A 44 -9.23 -14.21 5.39
CA LYS A 44 -9.64 -15.58 5.70
C LYS A 44 -9.61 -15.86 7.20
N GLU A 45 -8.53 -15.45 7.86
CA GLU A 45 -8.39 -15.65 9.31
C GLU A 45 -9.55 -14.98 10.07
N TYR A 46 -9.88 -13.74 9.73
CA TYR A 46 -11.01 -13.05 10.34
C TYR A 46 -12.37 -13.71 10.00
N ALA A 47 -12.59 -14.08 8.74
CA ALA A 47 -13.83 -14.72 8.31
C ALA A 47 -14.10 -16.03 9.06
N ILE A 48 -13.07 -16.88 9.24
CA ILE A 48 -13.17 -18.13 10.00
C ILE A 48 -13.54 -17.84 11.47
N GLN A 49 -12.92 -16.83 12.09
CA GLN A 49 -13.24 -16.44 13.48
C GLN A 49 -14.70 -15.99 13.63
N GLN A 50 -15.29 -15.42 12.58
CA GLN A 50 -16.69 -14.98 12.56
C GLN A 50 -17.66 -16.07 12.06
N GLY A 51 -17.18 -17.27 11.71
CA GLY A 51 -18.02 -18.35 11.18
C GLY A 51 -18.57 -18.07 9.77
N ILE A 52 -17.95 -17.17 9.01
CA ILE A 52 -18.38 -16.79 7.67
C ILE A 52 -17.79 -17.77 6.64
N PRO A 53 -18.58 -18.29 5.68
CA PRO A 53 -18.09 -19.13 4.59
C PRO A 53 -16.98 -18.45 3.80
N VAL A 54 -15.91 -19.19 3.46
CA VAL A 54 -14.76 -18.68 2.72
C VAL A 54 -14.60 -19.41 1.40
N LEU A 55 -14.54 -18.66 0.31
CA LEU A 55 -14.23 -19.13 -1.03
C LEU A 55 -12.83 -18.69 -1.44
N GLN A 56 -12.04 -19.58 -2.02
CA GLN A 56 -10.65 -19.32 -2.43
C GLN A 56 -10.40 -19.78 -3.88
N PRO A 57 -11.11 -19.23 -4.88
CA PRO A 57 -10.88 -19.59 -6.27
C PRO A 57 -9.50 -19.10 -6.74
N GLU A 58 -8.79 -19.91 -7.53
CA GLU A 58 -7.54 -19.44 -8.19
C GLU A 58 -7.84 -18.28 -9.15
N ARG A 59 -8.96 -18.37 -9.86
CA ARG A 59 -9.49 -17.30 -10.72
C ARG A 59 -10.99 -17.20 -10.54
N ILE A 60 -11.46 -16.14 -9.86
CA ILE A 60 -12.89 -15.94 -9.56
C ILE A 60 -13.77 -16.02 -10.81
N SER A 61 -13.33 -15.47 -11.94
CA SER A 61 -14.09 -15.44 -13.19
C SER A 61 -14.19 -16.82 -13.89
N ARG A 62 -13.37 -17.80 -13.51
CA ARG A 62 -13.37 -19.14 -14.07
C ARG A 62 -13.87 -20.17 -13.05
N ASP A 63 -13.28 -20.16 -11.87
CA ASP A 63 -13.42 -21.24 -10.91
C ASP A 63 -14.39 -20.91 -9.76
N GLY A 64 -14.74 -19.63 -9.56
CA GLY A 64 -15.54 -19.18 -8.44
C GLY A 64 -16.93 -18.66 -8.81
N TYR A 65 -17.33 -18.73 -10.08
CA TYR A 65 -18.61 -18.17 -10.51
C TYR A 65 -19.81 -18.86 -9.88
N GLU A 66 -19.89 -20.19 -9.98
CA GLU A 66 -21.02 -20.96 -9.44
C GLU A 66 -21.10 -20.84 -7.91
N ASP A 67 -19.95 -20.90 -7.23
CA ASP A 67 -19.92 -20.75 -5.78
C ASP A 67 -20.40 -19.37 -5.34
N LEU A 68 -19.97 -18.31 -6.04
CA LEU A 68 -20.42 -16.94 -5.77
C LEU A 68 -21.93 -16.78 -6.06
N LEU A 69 -22.40 -17.33 -7.18
CA LEU A 69 -23.81 -17.30 -7.56
C LEU A 69 -24.69 -17.99 -6.51
N ASN A 70 -24.24 -19.14 -5.98
CA ASN A 70 -24.97 -19.92 -4.96
C ASN A 70 -25.04 -19.20 -3.60
N LEU A 71 -24.20 -18.19 -3.35
CA LEU A 71 -24.32 -17.35 -2.16
C LEU A 71 -25.47 -16.34 -2.26
N HIS A 72 -26.04 -16.12 -3.45
CA HIS A 72 -27.10 -15.14 -3.71
C HIS A 72 -26.82 -13.75 -3.11
N PRO A 73 -25.67 -13.12 -3.39
CA PRO A 73 -25.37 -11.81 -2.82
C PRO A 73 -26.22 -10.71 -3.46
N ASP A 74 -26.83 -9.85 -2.64
CA ASP A 74 -27.50 -8.63 -3.13
C ASP A 74 -26.49 -7.60 -3.64
N LEU A 75 -25.33 -7.51 -2.97
CA LEU A 75 -24.25 -6.57 -3.24
C LEU A 75 -22.91 -7.26 -3.00
N CYS A 76 -21.92 -7.00 -3.83
CA CYS A 76 -20.54 -7.38 -3.56
C CYS A 76 -19.71 -6.17 -3.11
N ILE A 77 -18.82 -6.40 -2.14
CA ILE A 77 -17.82 -5.41 -1.72
C ILE A 77 -16.43 -5.94 -2.04
N THR A 78 -15.60 -5.11 -2.61
CA THR A 78 -14.17 -5.41 -2.85
C THR A 78 -13.27 -4.42 -2.13
N ALA A 79 -12.17 -4.91 -1.58
CA ALA A 79 -11.07 -4.12 -1.03
C ALA A 79 -9.77 -4.91 -1.22
N ALA A 80 -8.86 -4.41 -2.04
CA ALA A 80 -7.57 -5.05 -2.34
C ALA A 80 -7.70 -6.57 -2.62
N PHE A 81 -8.63 -6.98 -3.45
CA PHE A 81 -8.90 -8.40 -3.74
C PHE A 81 -7.79 -9.05 -4.56
N GLY A 82 -7.19 -8.31 -5.50
CA GLY A 82 -6.07 -8.77 -6.31
C GLY A 82 -6.47 -9.69 -7.48
N GLN A 83 -7.74 -9.74 -7.88
CA GLN A 83 -8.20 -10.40 -9.09
C GLN A 83 -9.11 -9.48 -9.91
N ILE A 84 -9.02 -9.58 -11.23
CA ILE A 84 -9.90 -8.86 -12.15
C ILE A 84 -11.26 -9.56 -12.17
N LEU A 85 -12.33 -8.79 -11.98
CA LEU A 85 -13.70 -9.27 -12.08
C LEU A 85 -14.18 -9.16 -13.53
N SER A 86 -14.60 -10.29 -14.12
CA SER A 86 -15.25 -10.29 -15.43
C SER A 86 -16.67 -9.74 -15.33
N GLN A 87 -17.24 -9.28 -16.46
CA GLN A 87 -18.63 -8.82 -16.50
C GLN A 87 -19.60 -9.86 -15.90
N LYS A 88 -19.38 -11.15 -16.23
CA LYS A 88 -20.18 -12.24 -15.67
C LYS A 88 -20.21 -12.29 -14.13
N ILE A 89 -19.10 -11.93 -13.48
CA ILE A 89 -19.03 -11.82 -12.01
C ILE A 89 -19.73 -10.55 -11.53
N LEU A 90 -19.53 -9.43 -12.23
CA LEU A 90 -20.14 -8.14 -11.87
C LEU A 90 -21.67 -8.15 -12.00
N ASP A 91 -22.21 -8.99 -12.86
CA ASP A 91 -23.65 -9.13 -13.10
C ASP A 91 -24.36 -10.03 -12.07
N ILE A 92 -23.62 -10.72 -11.18
CA ILE A 92 -24.24 -11.60 -10.17
C ILE A 92 -25.03 -10.79 -9.13
N PRO A 93 -24.44 -9.79 -8.44
CA PRO A 93 -25.18 -9.04 -7.43
C PRO A 93 -26.08 -7.97 -8.09
N PRO A 94 -27.40 -7.96 -7.83
CA PRO A 94 -28.33 -7.01 -8.46
C PRO A 94 -28.04 -5.55 -8.14
N LEU A 95 -27.44 -5.26 -6.98
CA LEU A 95 -27.00 -3.89 -6.60
C LEU A 95 -25.59 -3.57 -7.10
N GLY A 96 -24.92 -4.51 -7.77
CA GLY A 96 -23.59 -4.36 -8.33
C GLY A 96 -22.46 -4.66 -7.32
N THR A 97 -21.27 -4.16 -7.63
CA THR A 97 -20.06 -4.36 -6.81
C THR A 97 -19.46 -3.02 -6.45
N ILE A 98 -19.29 -2.75 -5.16
CA ILE A 98 -18.62 -1.54 -4.64
C ILE A 98 -17.17 -1.90 -4.30
N ASN A 99 -16.23 -1.07 -4.75
CA ASN A 99 -14.82 -1.17 -4.39
C ASN A 99 -14.43 -0.06 -3.40
N VAL A 100 -13.67 -0.43 -2.38
CA VAL A 100 -12.99 0.51 -1.47
C VAL A 100 -11.58 0.73 -2.03
N HIS A 101 -11.40 1.83 -2.74
CA HIS A 101 -10.15 2.16 -3.42
C HIS A 101 -9.34 3.18 -2.63
N ALA A 102 -8.06 2.88 -2.42
CA ALA A 102 -7.19 3.66 -1.53
C ALA A 102 -6.54 4.86 -2.24
N SER A 103 -7.34 5.67 -2.92
CA SER A 103 -6.94 6.97 -3.48
C SER A 103 -8.13 7.92 -3.62
N LEU A 104 -7.83 9.17 -3.94
CA LEU A 104 -8.81 10.18 -4.34
C LEU A 104 -9.00 10.11 -5.87
N LEU A 105 -9.82 9.15 -6.33
CA LEU A 105 -10.12 8.99 -7.76
C LEU A 105 -10.63 10.33 -8.38
N PRO A 106 -10.28 10.61 -9.66
CA PRO A 106 -9.71 9.70 -10.67
C PRO A 106 -8.20 9.55 -10.62
N LYS A 107 -7.49 10.17 -9.67
CA LYS A 107 -6.05 10.01 -9.50
C LYS A 107 -5.71 8.65 -8.88
N HIS A 108 -4.53 8.14 -9.25
CA HIS A 108 -3.98 6.91 -8.68
C HIS A 108 -4.89 5.68 -8.90
N ARG A 109 -5.42 5.49 -10.10
CA ARG A 109 -5.98 4.20 -10.52
C ARG A 109 -4.87 3.16 -10.59
N GLY A 110 -5.16 1.91 -10.27
CA GLY A 110 -4.21 0.81 -10.40
C GLY A 110 -3.89 0.09 -9.10
N SER A 111 -2.74 -0.60 -9.05
CA SER A 111 -2.50 -1.63 -8.04
C SER A 111 -1.79 -1.16 -6.76
N ALA A 112 -1.20 0.04 -6.75
CA ALA A 112 -0.41 0.52 -5.62
C ALA A 112 -0.61 2.02 -5.31
N PRO A 113 -1.86 2.52 -5.24
CA PRO A 113 -2.17 3.94 -5.15
C PRO A 113 -1.53 4.62 -3.94
N ILE A 114 -1.50 3.96 -2.78
CA ILE A 114 -0.93 4.51 -1.54
C ILE A 114 0.57 4.78 -1.70
N ALA A 115 1.30 3.78 -2.20
CA ALA A 115 2.74 3.91 -2.39
C ALA A 115 3.08 5.02 -3.40
N TRP A 116 2.36 5.07 -4.51
CA TRP A 116 2.60 6.07 -5.55
C TRP A 116 2.26 7.48 -5.11
N ALA A 117 1.18 7.70 -4.38
CA ALA A 117 0.87 9.00 -3.79
C ALA A 117 2.04 9.51 -2.92
N MET A 118 2.64 8.64 -2.12
CA MET A 118 3.80 8.99 -1.29
C MET A 118 5.06 9.21 -2.11
N VAL A 119 5.37 8.32 -3.07
CA VAL A 119 6.56 8.43 -3.94
C VAL A 119 6.50 9.69 -4.79
N GLN A 120 5.33 10.11 -5.25
CA GLN A 120 5.12 11.34 -6.02
C GLN A 120 5.10 12.59 -5.13
N GLY A 121 5.15 12.42 -3.80
CA GLY A 121 5.22 13.53 -2.85
C GLY A 121 3.89 14.28 -2.67
N ASP A 122 2.77 13.60 -2.90
CA ASP A 122 1.45 14.16 -2.62
C ASP A 122 1.34 14.56 -1.15
N LYS A 123 0.63 15.66 -0.89
CA LYS A 123 0.42 16.15 0.48
C LYS A 123 -0.86 15.60 1.09
N THR A 124 -1.79 15.16 0.24
CA THR A 124 -3.07 14.60 0.64
C THR A 124 -3.35 13.35 -0.18
N THR A 125 -4.03 12.42 0.44
CA THR A 125 -4.58 11.21 -0.18
C THR A 125 -5.93 10.90 0.43
N GLY A 126 -6.47 9.73 0.19
CA GLY A 126 -7.73 9.34 0.78
C GLY A 126 -8.23 7.99 0.29
N VAL A 127 -9.51 7.80 0.49
CA VAL A 127 -10.24 6.61 0.02
C VAL A 127 -11.45 7.06 -0.78
N THR A 128 -11.70 6.37 -1.87
CA THR A 128 -12.93 6.51 -2.67
C THR A 128 -13.68 5.18 -2.66
N THR A 129 -14.95 5.18 -2.27
CA THR A 129 -15.85 4.08 -2.64
C THR A 129 -16.34 4.31 -4.06
N MET A 130 -16.38 3.26 -4.87
CA MET A 130 -16.75 3.37 -6.28
C MET A 130 -17.50 2.12 -6.75
N MET A 131 -18.35 2.24 -7.76
CA MET A 131 -18.88 1.09 -8.46
C MET A 131 -17.79 0.42 -9.27
N THR A 132 -17.65 -0.89 -9.15
CA THR A 132 -16.70 -1.63 -9.99
C THR A 132 -17.29 -1.80 -11.38
N ALA A 133 -16.55 -1.40 -12.40
CA ALA A 133 -16.89 -1.55 -13.81
C ALA A 133 -15.83 -2.34 -14.55
N ARG A 134 -16.06 -2.63 -15.82
CA ARG A 134 -15.07 -3.27 -16.68
C ARG A 134 -13.93 -2.27 -16.97
N GLY A 135 -12.75 -2.58 -16.48
CA GLY A 135 -11.57 -1.72 -16.57
C GLY A 135 -10.87 -1.63 -15.22
N ILE A 136 -9.84 -0.81 -15.14
CA ILE A 136 -9.08 -0.63 -13.90
C ILE A 136 -9.55 0.65 -13.23
N ASP A 137 -10.25 0.49 -12.11
CA ASP A 137 -10.70 1.56 -11.21
C ASP A 137 -11.40 2.75 -11.90
N ASN A 138 -12.15 2.48 -12.98
CA ASN A 138 -12.78 3.48 -13.85
C ASN A 138 -14.30 3.63 -13.69
N GLY A 139 -14.91 2.91 -12.75
CA GLY A 139 -16.34 3.02 -12.48
C GLY A 139 -16.70 4.31 -11.75
N ASP A 140 -18.00 4.58 -11.64
CA ASP A 140 -18.52 5.79 -11.00
C ASP A 140 -18.09 5.85 -9.54
N MET A 141 -17.61 7.01 -9.12
CA MET A 141 -17.30 7.32 -7.73
C MET A 141 -18.59 7.49 -6.94
N LEU A 142 -18.55 7.09 -5.67
CA LEU A 142 -19.68 7.21 -4.74
C LEU A 142 -19.38 8.25 -3.66
N LEU A 143 -18.57 7.90 -2.68
CA LEU A 143 -18.13 8.81 -1.63
C LEU A 143 -16.61 8.88 -1.58
N LYS A 144 -16.08 9.97 -1.00
CA LYS A 144 -14.65 10.17 -0.77
C LYS A 144 -14.37 10.62 0.65
N ALA A 145 -13.25 10.18 1.19
CA ALA A 145 -12.70 10.67 2.44
C ALA A 145 -11.23 11.05 2.23
N GLU A 146 -10.93 12.32 2.40
CA GLU A 146 -9.58 12.88 2.25
C GLU A 146 -8.82 12.90 3.58
N THR A 147 -7.51 12.76 3.53
CA THR A 147 -6.63 12.86 4.70
C THR A 147 -5.24 13.37 4.29
N PRO A 148 -4.56 14.19 5.10
CA PRO A 148 -3.18 14.56 4.83
C PRO A 148 -2.25 13.35 4.96
N ILE A 149 -1.13 13.37 4.22
CA ILE A 149 -0.01 12.45 4.39
C ILE A 149 0.98 13.08 5.37
N ASP A 150 1.27 12.39 6.48
CA ASP A 150 2.30 12.84 7.41
C ASP A 150 3.68 12.63 6.78
N PRO A 151 4.55 13.66 6.73
CA PRO A 151 5.89 13.52 6.15
C PRO A 151 6.77 12.45 6.80
N ALA A 152 6.46 12.04 8.02
CA ALA A 152 7.23 11.04 8.76
C ALA A 152 6.62 9.62 8.68
N GLU A 153 5.38 9.47 8.18
CA GLU A 153 4.75 8.15 8.09
C GLU A 153 5.30 7.34 6.91
N THR A 154 5.24 6.03 7.03
CA THR A 154 5.56 5.08 5.96
C THR A 154 4.30 4.63 5.24
N CYS A 155 4.44 4.08 4.03
CA CYS A 155 3.33 3.50 3.28
C CYS A 155 2.59 2.41 4.07
N GLY A 156 3.30 1.62 4.89
CA GLY A 156 2.66 0.64 5.76
C GLY A 156 1.75 1.28 6.82
N GLU A 157 2.18 2.37 7.45
CA GLU A 157 1.39 3.12 8.43
C GLU A 157 0.21 3.83 7.78
N LEU A 158 0.44 4.49 6.64
CA LEU A 158 -0.63 5.12 5.85
C LEU A 158 -1.66 4.09 5.38
N THR A 159 -1.22 2.90 4.96
CA THR A 159 -2.12 1.79 4.56
C THR A 159 -3.03 1.37 5.72
N ALA A 160 -2.49 1.22 6.92
CA ALA A 160 -3.29 0.89 8.10
C ALA A 160 -4.32 2.00 8.41
N ARG A 161 -3.92 3.26 8.33
CA ARG A 161 -4.80 4.40 8.57
C ARG A 161 -5.90 4.53 7.51
N LEU A 162 -5.56 4.36 6.23
CA LEU A 162 -6.53 4.40 5.13
C LEU A 162 -7.50 3.21 5.17
N SER A 163 -7.10 2.05 5.67
CA SER A 163 -7.99 0.91 5.82
C SER A 163 -9.12 1.19 6.81
N GLU A 164 -8.85 1.88 7.91
CA GLU A 164 -9.85 2.30 8.89
C GLU A 164 -10.77 3.41 8.35
N ILE A 165 -10.19 4.38 7.62
CA ILE A 165 -10.97 5.42 6.93
C ILE A 165 -11.90 4.79 5.89
N GLY A 166 -11.39 3.84 5.11
CA GLY A 166 -12.15 3.13 4.08
C GLY A 166 -13.28 2.30 4.65
N ALA A 167 -13.07 1.66 5.81
CA ALA A 167 -14.10 0.91 6.50
C ALA A 167 -15.27 1.80 6.94
N LYS A 168 -14.99 2.98 7.51
CA LYS A 168 -16.03 3.96 7.88
C LYS A 168 -16.76 4.50 6.65
N LEU A 169 -16.00 4.88 5.62
CA LEU A 169 -16.57 5.38 4.37
C LEU A 169 -17.46 4.36 3.69
N LEU A 170 -17.12 3.06 3.76
CA LEU A 170 -17.94 1.97 3.25
C LEU A 170 -19.30 1.93 3.95
N ILE A 171 -19.32 2.00 5.29
CA ILE A 171 -20.58 2.01 6.04
C ILE A 171 -21.44 3.22 5.69
N ASP A 172 -20.84 4.40 5.55
CA ASP A 172 -21.57 5.61 5.13
C ASP A 172 -22.11 5.46 3.70
N THR A 173 -21.35 4.83 2.81
CA THR A 173 -21.79 4.51 1.44
C THR A 173 -23.00 3.57 1.45
N LEU A 174 -22.98 2.52 2.27
CA LEU A 174 -24.08 1.55 2.37
C LEU A 174 -25.34 2.19 2.93
N LYS A 175 -25.21 3.01 3.98
CA LYS A 175 -26.36 3.79 4.51
C LYS A 175 -26.96 4.73 3.48
N ALA A 176 -26.13 5.41 2.68
CA ALA A 176 -26.62 6.27 1.59
C ALA A 176 -27.32 5.44 0.50
N LEU A 177 -26.81 4.24 0.20
CA LEU A 177 -27.44 3.31 -0.74
C LEU A 177 -28.84 2.86 -0.24
N GLU A 178 -28.93 2.42 1.01
CA GLU A 178 -30.18 1.99 1.65
C GLU A 178 -31.23 3.10 1.70
N ASN A 179 -30.81 4.33 1.96
CA ASN A 179 -31.67 5.50 2.00
C ASN A 179 -32.04 6.06 0.61
N GLY A 180 -31.48 5.50 -0.47
CA GLY A 180 -31.70 5.98 -1.83
C GLY A 180 -31.10 7.38 -2.12
N THR A 181 -30.12 7.80 -1.32
CA THR A 181 -29.45 9.12 -1.44
C THR A 181 -28.06 9.04 -2.07
N LEU A 182 -27.61 7.83 -2.41
CA LEU A 182 -26.28 7.61 -2.99
C LEU A 182 -26.25 8.08 -4.45
N GLU A 183 -25.44 9.08 -4.73
CA GLU A 183 -25.19 9.55 -6.09
C GLU A 183 -24.01 8.81 -6.72
N ARG A 184 -24.08 8.58 -8.02
CA ARG A 184 -23.01 8.03 -8.84
C ARG A 184 -22.40 9.15 -9.66
N ILE A 185 -21.10 9.40 -9.45
CA ILE A 185 -20.36 10.49 -10.08
C ILE A 185 -19.38 9.89 -11.08
N PRO A 186 -19.60 10.05 -12.41
CA PRO A 186 -18.64 9.62 -13.41
C PRO A 186 -17.26 10.25 -13.17
N GLN A 187 -16.20 9.49 -13.42
CA GLN A 187 -14.84 10.01 -13.30
C GLN A 187 -14.49 10.91 -14.49
N ASP A 188 -13.78 12.01 -14.22
CA ASP A 188 -13.21 12.87 -15.27
C ASP A 188 -11.91 12.23 -15.80
N GLU A 189 -11.97 11.65 -16.98
CA GLU A 189 -10.84 10.97 -17.62
C GLU A 189 -9.65 11.92 -17.89
N SER A 190 -9.86 13.23 -17.97
CA SER A 190 -8.77 14.20 -18.16
C SER A 190 -7.88 14.38 -16.92
N GLN A 191 -8.37 13.99 -15.74
CA GLN A 191 -7.65 14.08 -14.46
C GLN A 191 -7.11 12.73 -13.99
N MET A 192 -7.31 11.67 -14.79
CA MET A 192 -6.89 10.34 -14.44
C MET A 192 -5.38 10.20 -14.42
N THR A 193 -4.85 9.55 -13.38
CA THR A 193 -3.50 9.00 -13.36
C THR A 193 -3.54 7.50 -13.12
N TYR A 194 -2.54 6.78 -13.65
CA TYR A 194 -2.45 5.34 -13.52
C TYR A 194 -1.15 4.94 -12.83
N ASP A 195 -1.28 4.14 -11.80
CA ASP A 195 -0.17 3.65 -10.99
C ASP A 195 0.11 2.17 -11.28
N PRO A 196 1.25 1.86 -11.89
CA PRO A 196 1.63 0.49 -12.17
C PRO A 196 1.91 -0.30 -10.88
N LYS A 197 2.01 -1.61 -11.02
CA LYS A 197 2.46 -2.48 -9.94
C LYS A 197 3.89 -2.10 -9.53
N LEU A 198 4.14 -2.11 -8.22
CA LEU A 198 5.51 -1.95 -7.71
C LEU A 198 6.37 -3.16 -8.11
N GLU A 199 7.63 -2.90 -8.36
CA GLU A 199 8.66 -3.88 -8.67
C GLU A 199 9.83 -3.77 -7.69
N LYS A 200 10.63 -4.82 -7.57
CA LYS A 200 11.69 -4.88 -6.54
C LYS A 200 12.81 -3.88 -6.80
N ASP A 201 13.17 -3.67 -8.05
CA ASP A 201 14.22 -2.76 -8.50
C ASP A 201 13.89 -1.29 -8.23
N MET A 202 12.60 -0.93 -8.14
CA MET A 202 12.19 0.42 -7.74
C MET A 202 12.72 0.84 -6.37
N GLY A 203 13.16 -0.10 -5.53
CA GLY A 203 13.74 0.16 -4.22
C GLY A 203 15.21 0.57 -4.25
N VAL A 204 15.91 0.47 -5.37
CA VAL A 204 17.32 0.90 -5.47
C VAL A 204 17.39 2.43 -5.41
N ILE A 205 18.19 2.96 -4.46
CA ILE A 205 18.34 4.41 -4.29
C ILE A 205 19.37 4.95 -5.29
N ASP A 206 18.91 5.86 -6.11
CA ASP A 206 19.75 6.73 -6.94
C ASP A 206 20.02 8.04 -6.16
N TRP A 207 21.24 8.17 -5.64
CA TRP A 207 21.66 9.34 -4.88
C TRP A 207 21.77 10.63 -5.70
N THR A 208 21.70 10.55 -7.04
CA THR A 208 21.69 11.74 -7.91
C THR A 208 20.36 12.48 -7.93
N GLN A 209 19.28 11.85 -7.42
CA GLN A 209 17.97 12.46 -7.27
C GLN A 209 17.97 13.52 -6.15
N ASP A 210 16.95 14.36 -6.11
CA ASP A 210 16.75 15.32 -5.02
C ASP A 210 16.47 14.57 -3.69
N ALA A 211 16.99 15.10 -2.58
CA ALA A 211 16.80 14.49 -1.27
C ALA A 211 15.30 14.30 -0.90
N ALA A 212 14.44 15.22 -1.33
CA ALA A 212 13.00 15.08 -1.09
C ALA A 212 12.42 13.85 -1.79
N ASP A 213 12.81 13.61 -3.05
CA ASP A 213 12.32 12.46 -3.82
C ASP A 213 12.84 11.15 -3.24
N ILE A 214 14.11 11.13 -2.79
CA ILE A 214 14.68 9.96 -2.10
C ILE A 214 13.92 9.68 -0.80
N VAL A 215 13.59 10.71 0.00
CA VAL A 215 12.82 10.55 1.25
C VAL A 215 11.41 10.06 0.96
N HIS A 216 10.72 10.62 -0.02
CA HIS A 216 9.40 10.15 -0.46
C HIS A 216 9.45 8.67 -0.87
N ARG A 217 10.49 8.28 -1.59
CA ARG A 217 10.70 6.90 -2.04
C ARG A 217 10.98 5.97 -0.87
N ILE A 218 11.82 6.36 0.09
CA ILE A 218 12.10 5.57 1.30
C ILE A 218 10.81 5.31 2.08
N HIS A 219 9.97 6.30 2.26
CA HIS A 219 8.73 6.17 3.01
C HIS A 219 7.65 5.45 2.17
N GLY A 220 7.46 5.82 0.92
CA GLY A 220 6.42 5.29 0.03
C GLY A 220 6.64 3.82 -0.34
N LEU A 221 7.87 3.34 -0.37
CA LEU A 221 8.19 1.94 -0.65
C LEU A 221 8.40 1.09 0.62
N ASN A 222 8.22 1.63 1.81
CA ASN A 222 8.32 0.88 3.06
C ASN A 222 6.93 0.40 3.52
N PRO A 223 6.67 -0.91 3.71
CA PRO A 223 7.66 -1.99 3.88
C PRO A 223 8.08 -2.73 2.59
N TRP A 224 7.42 -2.52 1.47
CA TRP A 224 7.73 -3.25 0.24
C TRP A 224 7.66 -2.33 -0.99
N PRO A 225 8.62 -2.46 -1.93
CA PRO A 225 9.78 -3.36 -1.94
C PRO A 225 10.86 -3.01 -0.90
N GLY A 226 10.80 -1.82 -0.32
CA GLY A 226 11.81 -1.24 0.56
C GLY A 226 12.95 -0.60 -0.24
N CYS A 227 13.55 0.46 0.31
CA CYS A 227 14.67 1.15 -0.32
C CYS A 227 16.00 0.59 0.13
N THR A 228 16.93 0.41 -0.82
CA THR A 228 18.26 -0.15 -0.59
C THR A 228 19.37 0.73 -1.17
N SER A 229 20.53 0.68 -0.55
CA SER A 229 21.77 1.28 -1.05
C SER A 229 22.97 0.39 -0.69
N ALA A 230 23.94 0.26 -1.59
CA ALA A 230 25.20 -0.39 -1.25
C ALA A 230 26.00 0.50 -0.29
N ALA A 231 26.47 -0.10 0.77
CA ALA A 231 27.21 0.56 1.86
C ALA A 231 28.34 -0.36 2.36
N PRO A 232 29.29 0.15 3.18
CA PRO A 232 30.29 -0.71 3.78
C PRO A 232 29.67 -1.90 4.54
N GLY A 233 30.10 -3.11 4.20
CA GLY A 233 29.58 -4.35 4.78
C GLY A 233 28.34 -4.92 4.09
N GLY A 234 27.89 -4.37 2.94
CA GLY A 234 26.85 -4.92 2.09
C GLY A 234 25.67 -3.97 1.87
N THR A 235 24.59 -4.50 1.35
CA THR A 235 23.37 -3.73 1.03
C THR A 235 22.57 -3.40 2.28
N TRP A 236 22.40 -2.11 2.54
CA TRP A 236 21.54 -1.61 3.62
C TRP A 236 20.14 -1.31 3.13
N LYS A 237 19.15 -1.58 3.99
CA LYS A 237 17.80 -1.07 3.81
C LYS A 237 17.65 0.24 4.57
N LEU A 238 17.12 1.26 3.88
CA LEU A 238 16.80 2.55 4.48
C LEU A 238 15.28 2.58 4.71
N LEU A 239 14.88 2.77 5.97
CA LEU A 239 13.50 2.55 6.39
C LEU A 239 12.76 3.85 6.72
N ARG A 240 13.50 4.84 7.27
CA ARG A 240 13.01 6.19 7.55
C ARG A 240 14.10 7.22 7.31
N ALA A 241 13.73 8.35 6.78
CA ALA A 241 14.65 9.43 6.48
C ALA A 241 13.95 10.79 6.54
N GLU A 242 14.74 11.85 6.52
CA GLU A 242 14.28 13.23 6.37
C GLU A 242 15.27 14.02 5.51
N VAL A 243 14.82 15.12 4.95
CA VAL A 243 15.69 16.06 4.22
C VAL A 243 16.57 16.80 5.21
N ALA A 244 17.86 16.94 4.89
CA ALA A 244 18.82 17.77 5.61
C ALA A 244 19.36 18.87 4.67
N ASP A 245 19.47 20.09 5.19
CA ASP A 245 20.01 21.25 4.44
C ASP A 245 21.55 21.21 4.46
N MET A 246 22.10 20.28 3.72
CA MET A 246 23.54 20.08 3.50
C MET A 246 23.79 19.72 2.04
N SER A 247 25.00 19.90 1.55
CA SER A 247 25.38 19.61 0.17
C SER A 247 26.73 18.89 0.10
N GLY A 248 26.89 18.03 -0.88
CA GLY A 248 28.10 17.26 -1.15
C GLY A 248 28.00 16.53 -2.48
N GLN A 249 28.93 15.63 -2.74
CA GLN A 249 28.85 14.76 -3.90
C GLN A 249 27.72 13.71 -3.67
N PRO A 250 26.82 13.48 -4.62
CA PRO A 250 25.77 12.49 -4.48
C PRO A 250 26.30 11.13 -4.00
N GLY A 251 25.71 10.58 -2.92
CA GLY A 251 26.16 9.36 -2.26
C GLY A 251 27.27 9.56 -1.22
N GLU A 252 27.86 10.75 -1.08
CA GLU A 252 28.86 11.03 -0.07
C GLU A 252 28.25 11.11 1.34
N VAL A 253 28.83 10.40 2.28
CA VAL A 253 28.49 10.50 3.70
C VAL A 253 29.07 11.80 4.25
N LEU A 254 28.22 12.75 4.59
CA LEU A 254 28.59 14.07 5.11
C LEU A 254 28.76 14.04 6.62
N ALA A 255 28.00 13.20 7.31
CA ALA A 255 28.12 12.96 8.74
C ALA A 255 27.70 11.52 9.07
N ALA A 256 28.39 10.89 10.00
CA ALA A 256 28.08 9.54 10.46
C ALA A 256 28.54 9.36 11.92
N ASP A 257 27.81 9.95 12.85
CA ASP A 257 28.12 9.91 14.28
C ASP A 257 26.86 9.79 15.14
N GLY A 258 27.06 9.58 16.44
CA GLY A 258 25.98 9.44 17.41
C GLY A 258 25.20 10.74 17.69
N LYS A 259 25.67 11.90 17.22
CA LYS A 259 25.02 13.21 17.41
C LYS A 259 24.18 13.57 16.20
N GLU A 260 24.79 13.66 15.04
CA GLU A 260 24.14 14.05 13.78
C GLU A 260 23.39 12.89 13.11
N GLY A 261 23.82 11.64 13.38
CA GLY A 261 23.35 10.45 12.70
C GLY A 261 24.02 10.23 11.36
N LEU A 262 23.38 9.52 10.45
CA LEU A 262 23.85 9.26 9.09
C LEU A 262 23.23 10.31 8.14
N ILE A 263 24.07 11.14 7.56
CA ILE A 263 23.65 12.13 6.54
C ILE A 263 24.41 11.84 5.26
N VAL A 264 23.67 11.65 4.18
CA VAL A 264 24.21 11.32 2.85
C VAL A 264 23.80 12.38 1.86
N ALA A 265 24.74 12.92 1.10
CA ALA A 265 24.48 13.90 0.07
C ALA A 265 23.62 13.32 -1.06
N ALA A 266 22.72 14.13 -1.59
CA ALA A 266 21.87 13.83 -2.74
C ALA A 266 22.15 14.79 -3.89
N GLY A 267 21.46 14.65 -5.01
CA GLY A 267 21.61 15.59 -6.13
C GLY A 267 21.31 17.03 -5.74
N LYS A 268 20.37 17.22 -4.81
CA LYS A 268 20.10 18.49 -4.15
C LYS A 268 19.81 18.22 -2.68
N ASN A 269 20.40 18.99 -1.79
CA ASN A 269 20.35 18.78 -0.35
C ASN A 269 20.97 17.43 0.07
N ALA A 270 20.60 16.90 1.22
CA ALA A 270 21.06 15.64 1.74
C ALA A 270 19.92 14.87 2.42
N VAL A 271 20.10 13.58 2.57
CA VAL A 271 19.17 12.68 3.25
C VAL A 271 19.74 12.32 4.62
N ARG A 272 19.03 12.67 5.69
CA ARG A 272 19.30 12.16 7.03
C ARG A 272 18.57 10.86 7.23
N VAL A 273 19.30 9.75 7.26
CA VAL A 273 18.74 8.43 7.54
C VAL A 273 18.42 8.32 9.03
N ARG A 274 17.17 8.06 9.37
CA ARG A 274 16.69 7.89 10.75
C ARG A 274 16.68 6.44 11.19
N GLN A 275 16.26 5.54 10.30
CA GLN A 275 16.20 4.12 10.60
C GLN A 275 16.74 3.31 9.42
N LEU A 276 17.56 2.33 9.73
CA LEU A 276 18.17 1.44 8.75
C LEU A 276 18.15 -0.02 9.21
N GLN A 277 18.45 -0.92 8.27
CA GLN A 277 18.68 -2.33 8.56
C GLN A 277 19.87 -2.80 7.72
N VAL A 278 20.92 -3.24 8.41
CA VAL A 278 22.10 -3.85 7.78
C VAL A 278 21.87 -5.34 7.49
N PRO A 279 22.69 -5.98 6.61
CA PRO A 279 22.59 -7.41 6.33
C PRO A 279 22.58 -8.26 7.60
N GLY A 280 21.61 -9.16 7.71
CA GLY A 280 21.45 -10.05 8.88
C GLY A 280 20.99 -9.38 10.19
N GLY A 281 20.92 -8.04 10.22
CA GLY A 281 20.51 -7.26 11.38
C GLY A 281 18.97 -7.08 11.48
N LYS A 282 18.56 -6.41 12.56
CA LYS A 282 17.18 -5.92 12.74
C LYS A 282 17.11 -4.44 12.40
N PRO A 283 15.91 -3.90 12.04
CA PRO A 283 15.71 -2.47 11.98
C PRO A 283 16.17 -1.76 13.25
N MET A 284 16.93 -0.65 13.13
CA MET A 284 17.43 0.13 14.26
C MET A 284 17.58 1.60 13.88
N ASP A 285 17.64 2.46 14.89
CA ASP A 285 18.00 3.87 14.71
C ASP A 285 19.44 3.98 14.16
N ALA A 286 19.64 4.88 13.20
CA ALA A 286 20.94 5.05 12.55
C ALA A 286 22.03 5.54 13.53
N ARG A 287 21.68 6.37 14.53
CA ARG A 287 22.62 6.83 15.56
C ARG A 287 23.06 5.69 16.48
N ASP A 288 22.12 4.78 16.81
CA ASP A 288 22.45 3.62 17.64
C ASP A 288 23.41 2.68 16.91
N TYR A 289 23.19 2.47 15.62
CA TYR A 289 24.11 1.71 14.78
C TYR A 289 25.52 2.33 14.78
N LEU A 290 25.61 3.63 14.58
CA LEU A 290 26.88 4.36 14.47
C LEU A 290 27.67 4.44 15.77
N ARG A 291 27.06 4.24 16.96
CA ARG A 291 27.80 4.14 18.23
C ARG A 291 28.73 2.94 18.28
N GLY A 292 28.39 1.87 17.58
CA GLY A 292 29.19 0.64 17.51
C GLY A 292 29.94 0.42 16.19
N HIS A 293 29.64 1.25 15.18
CA HIS A 293 30.14 1.04 13.81
C HIS A 293 30.57 2.39 13.22
N ALA A 294 31.81 2.75 13.45
CA ALA A 294 32.35 4.00 12.93
C ALA A 294 32.33 4.01 11.39
N MET A 295 31.86 5.11 10.81
CA MET A 295 31.92 5.38 9.37
C MET A 295 32.56 6.74 9.17
N ALA A 296 33.53 6.83 8.26
CA ALA A 296 34.19 8.09 7.97
C ALA A 296 33.33 8.99 7.08
N ALA A 297 33.32 10.29 7.34
CA ALA A 297 32.87 11.26 6.36
C ALA A 297 33.69 11.11 5.06
N GLY A 298 33.04 11.34 3.90
CA GLY A 298 33.64 11.06 2.61
C GLY A 298 33.46 9.62 2.11
N THR A 299 32.93 8.70 2.94
CA THR A 299 32.53 7.35 2.48
C THR A 299 31.44 7.50 1.41
N MET A 300 31.55 6.74 0.31
CA MET A 300 30.56 6.76 -0.76
C MET A 300 29.57 5.62 -0.62
N LEU A 301 28.30 5.92 -0.48
CA LEU A 301 27.20 4.99 -0.72
C LEU A 301 26.88 4.97 -2.22
N LYS A 302 26.51 3.80 -2.74
CA LYS A 302 26.29 3.59 -4.17
C LYS A 302 24.91 2.99 -4.43
N GLU A 303 24.52 2.99 -5.68
CA GLU A 303 23.42 2.15 -6.13
C GLU A 303 23.72 0.68 -5.83
N ASP A 304 22.71 -0.06 -5.41
CA ASP A 304 22.84 -1.50 -5.16
C ASP A 304 22.69 -2.24 -6.49
N THR A 305 23.80 -2.55 -7.13
CA THR A 305 23.85 -3.26 -8.42
C THR A 305 23.89 -4.79 -8.29
N GLU A 306 23.86 -5.35 -7.06
CA GLU A 306 23.94 -6.79 -6.84
C GLU A 306 22.57 -7.52 -6.92
N ASN A 307 21.53 -6.88 -7.38
CA ASN A 307 20.18 -7.46 -7.48
C ASN A 307 19.76 -7.91 -8.90
N GLU A 308 20.71 -8.17 -9.80
CA GLU A 308 20.43 -8.88 -11.06
C GLU A 308 20.32 -10.39 -10.90
#